data_619e26bfc3a4e858dfad745ca89f5af4
#
_entry.id   619e26bfc3a4e858dfad745ca89f5af4
#
_cell.length_a   1.000
_cell.length_b   1.000
_cell.length_c   1.000
_cell.angle_alpha   90.00
_cell.angle_beta   90.00
_cell.angle_gamma   90.00
#
_symmetry.space_group_name_H-M   'P 1'
#
loop_
_entity.id
_entity.type
_entity.pdbx_description
1 polymer ?
#
loop_
_entity_poly.entity_id
_entity_poly.type
_entity_poly.pdbx_seq_one_letter_code
_entity_poly.pdbx_strand_id
1 'polypeptide(L)'
;MDTNEEKLLFRDEVFQIVGCAIEVLNTLGHGIVEKPYENALVVEFGLRKIPFRQQPAFGVLYKGQQVGLFVPDLIAFDSIVVDTKVIGRITDHERGLMLNYLRITGLRVGVILNFEHRKLEWERIVL
;
A
#
# COMPACT_ATOMS: atom_id res chain seq x y z
N MET A 1 2.54 -20.63 8.74
CA MET A 1 3.50 -19.61 9.24
C MET A 1 3.13 -19.25 10.66
N ASP A 2 4.06 -19.23 11.57
CA ASP A 2 3.77 -18.86 12.95
C ASP A 2 3.70 -17.33 13.13
N THR A 3 3.25 -16.88 14.31
CA THR A 3 3.03 -15.47 14.61
C THR A 3 4.33 -14.64 14.52
N ASN A 4 5.48 -15.23 14.89
CA ASN A 4 6.76 -14.53 14.83
C ASN A 4 7.20 -14.29 13.40
N GLU A 5 7.05 -15.29 12.54
CA GLU A 5 7.35 -15.17 11.12
C GLU A 5 6.45 -14.11 10.45
N GLU A 6 5.16 -14.09 10.77
CA GLU A 6 4.23 -13.08 10.24
C GLU A 6 4.61 -11.67 10.68
N LYS A 7 5.02 -11.49 11.95
CA LYS A 7 5.44 -10.18 12.46
C LYS A 7 6.70 -9.67 11.77
N LEU A 8 7.60 -10.55 11.35
CA LEU A 8 8.87 -10.18 10.72
C LEU A 8 8.77 -10.07 9.20
N LEU A 9 7.68 -10.57 8.59
CA LEU A 9 7.53 -10.61 7.13
C LEU A 9 7.55 -9.20 6.56
N PHE A 10 8.59 -8.90 5.76
CA PHE A 10 8.81 -7.60 5.11
C PHE A 10 8.80 -6.39 6.06
N ARG A 11 9.21 -6.60 7.31
CA ARG A 11 9.20 -5.53 8.31
C ARG A 11 10.06 -4.34 7.87
N ASP A 12 11.29 -4.58 7.43
CA ASP A 12 12.22 -3.52 7.06
C ASP A 12 11.73 -2.79 5.80
N GLU A 13 11.20 -3.53 4.83
CA GLU A 13 10.63 -2.97 3.61
C GLU A 13 9.43 -2.08 3.91
N VAL A 14 8.55 -2.50 4.82
CA VAL A 14 7.41 -1.68 5.26
C VAL A 14 7.89 -0.39 5.92
N PHE A 15 8.92 -0.45 6.78
CA PHE A 15 9.47 0.76 7.40
C PHE A 15 10.08 1.71 6.37
N GLN A 16 10.70 1.19 5.32
CA GLN A 16 11.21 2.04 4.23
C GLN A 16 10.07 2.74 3.50
N ILE A 17 8.96 2.02 3.21
CA ILE A 17 7.78 2.61 2.58
C ILE A 17 7.18 3.70 3.46
N VAL A 18 7.01 3.43 4.76
CA VAL A 18 6.49 4.40 5.72
C VAL A 18 7.40 5.63 5.81
N GLY A 19 8.71 5.44 5.81
CA GLY A 19 9.67 6.55 5.78
C GLY A 19 9.51 7.44 4.56
N CYS A 20 9.29 6.84 3.39
CA CYS A 20 8.96 7.59 2.17
C CYS A 20 7.67 8.38 2.33
N ALA A 21 6.63 7.76 2.88
CA ALA A 21 5.34 8.41 3.08
C ALA A 21 5.43 9.59 4.05
N ILE A 22 6.21 9.46 5.12
CA ILE A 22 6.44 10.57 6.07
C ILE A 22 7.13 11.74 5.36
N GLU A 23 8.15 11.49 4.55
CA GLU A 23 8.83 12.52 3.78
C GLU A 23 7.85 13.23 2.83
N VAL A 24 7.04 12.46 2.11
CA VAL A 24 6.02 13.00 1.21
C VAL A 24 5.03 13.88 1.97
N LEU A 25 4.51 13.39 3.09
CA LEU A 25 3.55 14.13 3.92
C LEU A 25 4.15 15.43 4.44
N ASN A 26 5.39 15.39 4.95
CA ASN A 26 6.06 16.56 5.49
C ASN A 26 6.37 17.60 4.42
N THR A 27 6.59 17.17 3.18
CA THR A 27 6.91 18.09 2.08
C THR A 27 5.65 18.69 1.46
N LEU A 28 4.62 17.86 1.19
CA LEU A 28 3.41 18.32 0.52
C LEU A 28 2.36 18.88 1.46
N GLY A 29 2.38 18.47 2.73
CA GLY A 29 1.30 18.76 3.66
C GLY A 29 0.16 17.76 3.55
N HIS A 30 -0.76 17.80 4.51
CA HIS A 30 -1.85 16.82 4.62
C HIS A 30 -3.13 17.30 3.94
N GLY A 31 -4.04 16.36 3.69
CA GLY A 31 -5.41 16.67 3.29
C GLY A 31 -5.59 17.06 1.83
N ILE A 32 -4.62 16.81 0.96
CA ILE A 32 -4.77 16.99 -0.48
C ILE A 32 -5.50 15.74 -1.03
N VAL A 33 -5.88 15.74 -2.31
CA VAL A 33 -6.44 14.54 -2.96
C VAL A 33 -5.39 13.44 -3.11
N GLU A 34 -5.81 12.20 -3.38
CA GLU A 34 -4.94 11.02 -3.31
C GLU A 34 -3.81 11.01 -4.34
N LYS A 35 -4.08 11.39 -5.58
CA LYS A 35 -3.15 11.19 -6.70
C LYS A 35 -1.79 11.87 -6.51
N PRO A 36 -1.70 13.12 -6.04
CA PRO A 36 -0.40 13.72 -5.75
C PRO A 36 0.45 12.93 -4.76
N TYR A 37 -0.16 12.32 -3.75
CA TYR A 37 0.57 11.50 -2.78
C TYR A 37 1.13 10.23 -3.42
N GLU A 38 0.32 9.55 -4.22
CA GLU A 38 0.78 8.36 -4.96
C GLU A 38 1.95 8.72 -5.88
N ASN A 39 1.85 9.80 -6.63
CA ASN A 39 2.90 10.23 -7.55
C ASN A 39 4.16 10.69 -6.83
N ALA A 40 4.02 11.35 -5.67
CA ALA A 40 5.16 11.75 -4.86
C ALA A 40 5.88 10.52 -4.27
N LEU A 41 5.13 9.47 -3.89
CA LEU A 41 5.75 8.21 -3.48
C LEU A 41 6.58 7.59 -4.60
N VAL A 42 6.09 7.64 -5.84
CA VAL A 42 6.86 7.15 -7.01
C VAL A 42 8.20 7.89 -7.11
N VAL A 43 8.19 9.20 -6.96
CA VAL A 43 9.42 10.01 -6.98
C VAL A 43 10.35 9.59 -5.82
N GLU A 44 9.81 9.49 -4.62
CA GLU A 44 10.61 9.16 -3.44
C GLU A 44 11.17 7.73 -3.52
N PHE A 45 10.39 6.77 -4.01
CA PHE A 45 10.86 5.41 -4.26
C PHE A 45 12.04 5.40 -5.24
N GLY A 46 11.93 6.19 -6.33
CA GLY A 46 13.02 6.32 -7.29
C GLY A 46 14.29 6.88 -6.67
N LEU A 47 14.17 7.94 -5.86
CA LEU A 47 15.31 8.55 -5.18
C LEU A 47 15.99 7.58 -4.20
N ARG A 48 15.22 6.74 -3.52
CA ARG A 48 15.74 5.76 -2.55
C ARG A 48 16.04 4.40 -3.16
N LYS A 49 15.88 4.26 -4.48
CA LYS A 49 16.14 3.01 -5.23
C LYS A 49 15.29 1.84 -4.73
N ILE A 50 14.05 2.12 -4.36
CA ILE A 50 13.07 1.10 -3.99
C ILE A 50 12.38 0.65 -5.28
N PRO A 51 12.42 -0.66 -5.62
CA PRO A 51 11.73 -1.14 -6.81
C PRO A 51 10.22 -1.07 -6.60
N PHE A 52 9.51 -0.62 -7.64
CA PHE A 52 8.06 -0.48 -7.58
C PHE A 52 7.43 -0.64 -8.96
N ARG A 53 6.13 -0.91 -8.95
CA ARG A 53 5.28 -0.83 -10.15
C ARG A 53 4.09 0.04 -9.79
N GLN A 54 3.77 1.01 -10.64
CA GLN A 54 2.62 1.88 -10.45
C GLN A 54 1.45 1.36 -11.27
N GLN A 55 0.31 1.16 -10.60
CA GLN A 55 -0.96 0.74 -11.19
C GLN A 55 -0.86 -0.51 -12.09
N PRO A 56 -0.20 -1.59 -11.62
CA PRO A 56 -0.25 -2.84 -12.36
C PRO A 56 -1.65 -3.44 -12.29
N ALA A 57 -2.10 -4.08 -13.36
CA ALA A 57 -3.44 -4.65 -13.41
C ALA A 57 -3.41 -6.15 -13.06
N PHE A 58 -4.36 -6.57 -12.23
CA PHE A 58 -4.55 -7.97 -11.85
C PHE A 58 -5.97 -8.40 -12.22
N GLY A 59 -6.09 -9.58 -12.85
CA GLY A 59 -7.40 -10.17 -13.10
C GLY A 59 -8.04 -10.68 -11.81
N VAL A 60 -9.31 -10.35 -11.62
CA VAL A 60 -10.12 -10.94 -10.55
C VAL A 60 -10.79 -12.19 -11.12
N LEU A 61 -10.48 -13.35 -10.54
CA LEU A 61 -10.98 -14.64 -11.05
C LEU A 61 -12.09 -15.19 -10.15
N TYR A 62 -13.13 -15.72 -10.78
CA TYR A 62 -14.17 -16.50 -10.12
C TYR A 62 -14.29 -17.82 -10.85
N LYS A 63 -13.98 -18.92 -10.15
CA LYS A 63 -14.01 -20.28 -10.72
C LYS A 63 -13.26 -20.36 -12.05
N GLY A 64 -12.09 -19.73 -12.11
CA GLY A 64 -11.22 -19.72 -13.29
C GLY A 64 -11.61 -18.74 -14.38
N GLN A 65 -12.69 -17.98 -14.21
CA GLN A 65 -13.14 -16.99 -15.20
C GLN A 65 -12.81 -15.59 -14.70
N GLN A 66 -12.27 -14.73 -15.58
CA GLN A 66 -12.01 -13.34 -15.23
C GLN A 66 -13.34 -12.58 -15.16
N VAL A 67 -13.64 -12.03 -13.99
CA VAL A 67 -14.86 -11.28 -13.73
C VAL A 67 -14.62 -9.81 -13.48
N GLY A 68 -13.36 -9.37 -13.39
CA GLY A 68 -13.02 -7.98 -13.18
C GLY A 68 -11.52 -7.76 -13.17
N LEU A 69 -11.14 -6.51 -12.93
CA LEU A 69 -9.75 -6.09 -12.78
C LEU A 69 -9.58 -5.36 -11.44
N PHE A 70 -8.45 -5.63 -10.80
CA PHE A 70 -7.98 -4.84 -9.66
C PHE A 70 -6.68 -4.15 -10.07
N VAL A 71 -6.62 -2.83 -9.83
CA VAL A 71 -5.44 -2.01 -10.13
C VAL A 71 -5.01 -1.33 -8.83
N PRO A 72 -4.04 -1.90 -8.11
CA PRO A 72 -3.51 -1.23 -6.91
C PRO A 72 -2.76 0.04 -7.28
N ASP A 73 -2.64 0.97 -6.33
CA ASP A 73 -1.85 2.18 -6.55
C ASP A 73 -0.40 1.82 -6.86
N LEU A 74 0.24 1.05 -5.99
CA LEU A 74 1.64 0.66 -6.12
C LEU A 74 1.85 -0.75 -5.60
N ILE A 75 2.82 -1.44 -6.21
CA ILE A 75 3.43 -2.64 -5.63
C ILE A 75 4.90 -2.31 -5.40
N ALA A 76 5.34 -2.38 -4.14
CA ALA A 76 6.72 -2.11 -3.77
C ALA A 76 7.46 -3.40 -3.45
N PHE A 77 8.76 -3.46 -3.80
CA PHE A 77 9.62 -4.63 -3.57
C PHE A 77 9.05 -5.92 -4.18
N ASP A 78 8.25 -5.81 -5.23
CA ASP A 78 7.51 -6.93 -5.85
C ASP A 78 6.65 -7.74 -4.86
N SER A 79 6.45 -7.26 -3.64
CA SER A 79 5.90 -8.07 -2.55
C SER A 79 4.84 -7.36 -1.71
N ILE A 80 4.72 -6.05 -1.79
CA ILE A 80 3.89 -5.27 -0.87
C ILE A 80 2.92 -4.41 -1.65
N VAL A 81 1.61 -4.61 -1.41
CA VAL A 81 0.57 -3.72 -1.94
C VAL A 81 0.57 -2.43 -1.14
N VAL A 82 0.74 -1.30 -1.81
CA VAL A 82 0.69 0.02 -1.18
C VAL A 82 -0.57 0.73 -1.64
N ASP A 83 -1.39 1.14 -0.68
CA ASP A 83 -2.67 1.81 -0.92
C ASP A 83 -2.63 3.20 -0.28
N THR A 84 -2.79 4.24 -1.09
CA THR A 84 -2.82 5.63 -0.62
C THR A 84 -4.24 6.07 -0.38
N LYS A 85 -4.49 6.70 0.77
CA LYS A 85 -5.81 7.18 1.17
C LYS A 85 -5.75 8.63 1.67
N VAL A 86 -6.87 9.33 1.54
CA VAL A 86 -7.12 10.63 2.16
C VAL A 86 -8.53 10.54 2.75
N ILE A 87 -8.61 9.97 3.95
CA ILE A 87 -9.87 9.63 4.63
C ILE A 87 -9.79 10.03 6.10
N GLY A 88 -10.92 10.13 6.77
CA GLY A 88 -10.97 10.52 8.18
C GLY A 88 -10.12 9.61 9.08
N ARG A 89 -10.20 8.30 8.86
CA ARG A 89 -9.37 7.29 9.54
C ARG A 89 -9.46 5.96 8.81
N ILE A 90 -8.46 5.11 9.02
CA ILE A 90 -8.48 3.73 8.54
C ILE A 90 -9.47 2.94 9.41
N THR A 91 -10.40 2.25 8.75
CA THR A 91 -11.43 1.45 9.42
C THR A 91 -11.36 0.00 8.95
N ASP A 92 -12.22 -0.85 9.52
CA ASP A 92 -12.33 -2.25 9.09
C ASP A 92 -12.71 -2.38 7.61
N HIS A 93 -13.36 -1.36 7.04
CA HIS A 93 -13.66 -1.34 5.61
C HIS A 93 -12.36 -1.39 4.78
N GLU A 94 -11.40 -0.50 5.06
CA GLU A 94 -10.13 -0.47 4.34
C GLU A 94 -9.30 -1.72 4.61
N ARG A 95 -9.32 -2.22 5.85
CA ARG A 95 -8.59 -3.45 6.21
C ARG A 95 -9.15 -4.66 5.47
N GLY A 96 -10.47 -4.79 5.41
CA GLY A 96 -11.13 -5.86 4.68
C GLY A 96 -10.86 -5.82 3.18
N LEU A 97 -10.89 -4.62 2.60
CA LEU A 97 -10.53 -4.44 1.19
C LEU A 97 -9.09 -4.86 0.92
N MET A 98 -8.15 -4.46 1.78
CA MET A 98 -6.75 -4.84 1.60
C MET A 98 -6.57 -6.35 1.65
N LEU A 99 -7.25 -7.06 2.54
CA LEU A 99 -7.20 -8.52 2.55
C LEU A 99 -7.68 -9.11 1.23
N ASN A 100 -8.73 -8.56 0.64
CA ASN A 100 -9.22 -8.99 -0.69
C ASN A 100 -8.19 -8.70 -1.77
N TYR A 101 -7.53 -7.54 -1.72
CA TYR A 101 -6.48 -7.18 -2.69
C TYR A 101 -5.30 -8.15 -2.59
N LEU A 102 -4.94 -8.57 -1.38
CA LEU A 102 -3.87 -9.56 -1.20
C LEU A 102 -4.27 -10.92 -1.77
N ARG A 103 -5.53 -11.34 -1.61
CA ARG A 103 -6.02 -12.57 -2.25
C ARG A 103 -5.95 -12.49 -3.77
N ILE A 104 -6.33 -11.36 -4.35
CA ILE A 104 -6.34 -11.17 -5.81
C ILE A 104 -4.91 -11.19 -6.36
N THR A 105 -3.98 -10.51 -5.69
CA THR A 105 -2.60 -10.37 -6.17
C THR A 105 -1.73 -11.57 -5.85
N GLY A 106 -2.14 -12.41 -4.91
CA GLY A 106 -1.30 -13.50 -4.40
C GLY A 106 -0.20 -13.04 -3.47
N LEU A 107 -0.20 -11.77 -3.05
CA LEU A 107 0.78 -11.22 -2.13
C LEU A 107 0.32 -11.37 -0.68
N ARG A 108 1.27 -11.30 0.25
CA ARG A 108 1.03 -11.57 1.67
C ARG A 108 0.91 -10.32 2.53
N VAL A 109 1.47 -9.20 2.08
CA VAL A 109 1.56 -7.98 2.89
C VAL A 109 1.06 -6.78 2.10
N GLY A 110 0.26 -5.95 2.76
CA GLY A 110 -0.16 -4.65 2.26
C GLY A 110 0.09 -3.57 3.30
N VAL A 111 0.20 -2.34 2.83
CA VAL A 111 0.34 -1.15 3.67
C VAL A 111 -0.68 -0.12 3.22
N ILE A 112 -1.49 0.33 4.16
CA ILE A 112 -2.43 1.44 3.94
C ILE A 112 -1.77 2.70 4.48
N LEU A 113 -1.66 3.73 3.64
CA LEU A 113 -1.06 5.02 4.00
C LEU A 113 -2.13 6.10 3.90
N ASN A 114 -2.47 6.73 5.01
CA ASN A 114 -3.50 7.77 5.04
C ASN A 114 -2.86 9.15 5.29
N PHE A 115 -3.01 10.04 4.31
CA PHE A 115 -2.40 11.37 4.29
C PHE A 115 -3.37 12.48 4.70
N GLU A 116 -4.52 12.16 5.30
CA GLU A 116 -5.52 13.16 5.67
C GLU A 116 -5.03 14.10 6.77
N HIS A 117 -4.26 13.61 7.74
CA HIS A 117 -3.88 14.33 8.94
C HIS A 117 -2.40 14.72 8.93
N ARG A 118 -2.05 15.65 9.81
CA ARG A 118 -0.66 16.13 9.93
C ARG A 118 0.32 15.02 10.30
N LYS A 119 -0.15 14.03 11.04
CA LYS A 119 0.62 12.83 11.36
C LYS A 119 0.13 11.69 10.45
N LEU A 120 1.06 10.99 9.82
CA LEU A 120 0.72 9.84 8.97
C LEU A 120 0.03 8.77 9.80
N GLU A 121 -1.14 8.36 9.36
CA GLU A 121 -1.80 7.16 9.83
C GLU A 121 -1.49 6.04 8.84
N TRP A 122 -1.02 4.91 9.35
CA TRP A 122 -0.69 3.79 8.47
C TRP A 122 -0.91 2.47 9.18
N GLU A 123 -1.19 1.44 8.39
CA GLU A 123 -1.35 0.08 8.90
C GLU A 123 -0.73 -0.93 7.96
N ARG A 124 -0.04 -1.89 8.55
CA ARG A 124 0.46 -3.08 7.87
C ARG A 124 -0.58 -4.18 8.01
N ILE A 125 -0.99 -4.77 6.87
CA ILE A 125 -1.99 -5.84 6.82
C ILE A 125 -1.30 -7.09 6.30
N VAL A 126 -1.52 -8.22 6.95
CA VAL A 126 -0.92 -9.51 6.57
C VAL A 126 -2.05 -10.51 6.32
N LEU A 127 -1.98 -11.17 5.18
CA LEU A 127 -2.90 -12.25 4.84
C LEU A 127 -2.32 -13.61 5.24
#